data_776d6291ef479c69977162dd86f6e027
#
_entry.id   776d6291ef479c69977162dd86f6e027
#
_cell.length_a   1.000
_cell.length_b   1.000
_cell.length_c   1.000
_cell.angle_alpha   90.00
_cell.angle_beta   90.00
_cell.angle_gamma   90.00
#
_symmetry.space_group_name_H-M   'P 1'
#
loop_
_entity.id
_entity.type
_entity.pdbx_description
1 polymer ?
#
loop_
_entity_poly.entity_id
_entity_poly.type
_entity_poly.pdbx_seq_one_letter_code
_entity_poly.pdbx_strand_id
1 'polypeptide(L)'
;MAKRVAMTAWISALTAGWLLWAAAGAAAAAPKAYVGLFKDDAVAVIDTAQNRVVGTIRVPKGPHGLVITPDGRKVYVSSDGASAVSVIDTGSDRVVASIDVGANSHGLAVSGDGRRVLALGWGTNRALVIDTASDRVITEVAVAQSHNGTLSRDGSIAWVGSQPQGGTALVRLDLTAGKEAARVPLDKAPRGLELTPDGKRLFFTLAGSDSIQVLDTASNQITAQIPVGASPHYAPFTPDGRWALAVVQGPGELAILDTTAGTVAAAVPVGKAPHWSTSSSDGRIAYVTNEATNDVSVVDLAGRRVLATIPVGNAPRKIAVQPGTTAAAASPSAATAAAGRKSKAVTMNGVTYADHGTKDVRKLSKLELEADDYYFGPTFLRGNPGQKLTLMIENEVATLHNITIPALGIDKDIPPKGKVQLDVTFPASGVVTFSCKFHGPLGMAGALKTTE
;
A
#
# COMPACT_ATOMS: atom_id res chain seq x y z
N MET A 1 93.10 26.93 1.86
CA MET A 1 92.30 26.60 3.07
C MET A 1 90.85 26.49 2.65
N ALA A 2 90.35 25.26 2.41
CA ALA A 2 89.00 25.02 1.95
C ALA A 2 88.23 24.30 3.07
N LYS A 3 87.17 24.91 3.56
CA LYS A 3 86.23 24.28 4.49
C LYS A 3 85.09 23.63 3.68
N ARG A 4 84.97 22.31 3.80
CA ARG A 4 83.85 21.51 3.30
C ARG A 4 82.64 21.74 4.22
N VAL A 5 81.52 22.11 3.63
CA VAL A 5 80.21 22.11 4.31
C VAL A 5 79.47 20.88 3.82
N ALA A 6 79.09 19.98 4.73
CA ALA A 6 78.27 18.81 4.47
C ALA A 6 76.77 19.21 4.42
N MET A 7 76.11 18.85 3.34
CA MET A 7 74.70 19.07 3.14
C MET A 7 73.97 17.76 3.48
N THR A 8 73.25 17.76 4.59
CA THR A 8 72.37 16.68 5.03
C THR A 8 71.02 16.75 4.28
N ALA A 9 70.72 15.77 3.46
CA ALA A 9 69.47 15.68 2.78
C ALA A 9 68.41 15.10 3.74
N TRP A 10 67.33 15.82 3.95
CA TRP A 10 66.12 15.34 4.63
C TRP A 10 65.19 14.75 3.58
N ILE A 11 64.91 13.43 3.67
CA ILE A 11 63.91 12.73 2.90
C ILE A 11 62.59 12.88 3.65
N SER A 12 61.69 13.71 3.13
CA SER A 12 60.32 13.81 3.60
C SER A 12 59.47 12.72 2.95
N ALA A 13 59.08 11.74 3.72
CA ALA A 13 58.11 10.72 3.30
C ALA A 13 56.70 11.33 3.30
N LEU A 14 56.16 11.60 2.14
CA LEU A 14 54.74 11.94 1.94
C LEU A 14 53.89 10.67 2.02
N THR A 15 53.26 10.41 3.15
CA THR A 15 52.21 9.43 3.30
C THR A 15 50.93 9.99 2.68
N ALA A 16 50.59 9.54 1.47
CA ALA A 16 49.31 9.80 0.85
C ALA A 16 48.23 9.02 1.59
N GLY A 17 47.52 9.69 2.49
CA GLY A 17 46.32 9.16 3.12
C GLY A 17 45.16 9.09 2.10
N TRP A 18 44.80 7.92 1.66
CA TRP A 18 43.56 7.67 0.89
C TRP A 18 42.38 7.84 1.84
N LEU A 19 41.70 8.97 1.80
CA LEU A 19 40.39 9.17 2.38
C LEU A 19 39.40 8.39 1.50
N LEU A 20 39.06 7.16 1.90
CA LEU A 20 37.89 6.43 1.43
C LEU A 20 36.65 7.19 1.91
N TRP A 21 36.11 8.05 1.06
CA TRP A 21 34.75 8.51 1.21
C TRP A 21 33.83 7.30 0.95
N ALA A 22 33.39 6.66 2.02
CA ALA A 22 32.25 5.79 1.96
C ALA A 22 31.05 6.66 1.56
N ALA A 23 30.66 6.64 0.29
CA ALA A 23 29.36 7.11 -0.14
C ALA A 23 28.32 6.24 0.59
N ALA A 24 27.83 6.69 1.72
CA ALA A 24 26.60 6.18 2.30
C ALA A 24 25.53 6.45 1.24
N GLY A 25 25.15 5.41 0.48
CA GLY A 25 24.02 5.48 -0.41
C GLY A 25 22.82 5.92 0.44
N ALA A 26 22.29 7.12 0.18
CA ALA A 26 21.07 7.56 0.79
C ALA A 26 20.02 6.48 0.52
N ALA A 27 19.55 5.79 1.56
CA ALA A 27 18.41 4.89 1.43
C ALA A 27 17.28 5.71 0.79
N ALA A 28 16.73 5.22 -0.32
CA ALA A 28 15.61 5.89 -0.97
C ALA A 28 14.52 6.08 0.08
N ALA A 29 14.02 7.32 0.20
CA ALA A 29 12.93 7.61 1.13
C ALA A 29 11.75 6.69 0.81
N ALA A 30 11.10 6.17 1.87
CA ALA A 30 9.92 5.34 1.69
C ALA A 30 8.83 6.11 0.92
N PRO A 31 8.00 5.42 0.11
CA PRO A 31 6.87 6.04 -0.54
C PRO A 31 5.97 6.74 0.48
N LYS A 32 5.43 7.90 0.11
CA LYS A 32 4.43 8.59 0.91
C LYS A 32 3.02 8.23 0.42
N ALA A 33 2.05 8.29 1.33
CA ALA A 33 0.64 8.30 0.96
C ALA A 33 0.04 9.68 1.27
N TYR A 34 -0.86 10.15 0.40
CA TYR A 34 -1.54 11.43 0.51
C TYR A 34 -3.02 11.20 0.71
N VAL A 35 -3.60 11.77 1.74
CA VAL A 35 -5.00 11.56 2.16
C VAL A 35 -5.74 12.89 2.22
N GLY A 36 -6.81 13.03 1.44
CA GLY A 36 -7.69 14.18 1.52
C GLY A 36 -8.55 14.16 2.77
N LEU A 37 -8.39 15.16 3.64
CA LEU A 37 -9.15 15.36 4.88
C LEU A 37 -10.29 16.34 4.62
N PHE A 38 -11.46 15.82 4.30
CA PHE A 38 -12.58 16.60 3.77
C PHE A 38 -13.04 17.72 4.71
N LYS A 39 -13.04 17.47 6.02
CA LYS A 39 -13.49 18.45 7.03
C LYS A 39 -12.38 19.35 7.57
N ASP A 40 -11.11 19.05 7.25
CA ASP A 40 -9.96 19.83 7.73
C ASP A 40 -9.36 20.74 6.67
N ASP A 41 -9.91 20.73 5.43
CA ASP A 41 -9.41 21.52 4.29
C ASP A 41 -7.90 21.30 4.07
N ALA A 42 -7.48 20.04 4.12
CA ALA A 42 -6.08 19.66 4.13
C ALA A 42 -5.85 18.28 3.49
N VAL A 43 -4.59 18.01 3.17
CA VAL A 43 -4.09 16.70 2.78
C VAL A 43 -3.08 16.22 3.82
N ALA A 44 -3.31 15.08 4.45
CA ALA A 44 -2.32 14.43 5.32
C ALA A 44 -1.29 13.71 4.48
N VAL A 45 -0.02 13.77 4.89
CA VAL A 45 1.11 13.05 4.30
C VAL A 45 1.52 11.95 5.27
N ILE A 46 1.45 10.71 4.82
CA ILE A 46 1.80 9.52 5.60
C ILE A 46 3.16 8.99 5.12
N ASP A 47 4.06 8.73 6.04
CA ASP A 47 5.23 7.87 5.81
C ASP A 47 4.78 6.41 5.87
N THR A 48 4.86 5.70 4.74
CA THR A 48 4.38 4.31 4.64
C THR A 48 5.30 3.30 5.31
N ALA A 49 6.56 3.65 5.59
CA ALA A 49 7.48 2.80 6.35
C ALA A 49 7.17 2.83 7.85
N GLN A 50 6.76 4.01 8.33
CA GLN A 50 6.52 4.24 9.74
C GLN A 50 5.03 4.17 10.11
N ASN A 51 4.15 4.05 9.11
CA ASN A 51 2.70 4.06 9.26
C ASN A 51 2.21 5.22 10.14
N ARG A 52 2.69 6.42 9.87
CA ARG A 52 2.31 7.63 10.63
C ARG A 52 2.24 8.87 9.75
N VAL A 53 1.44 9.83 10.16
CA VAL A 53 1.39 11.16 9.54
C VAL A 53 2.69 11.90 9.85
N VAL A 54 3.32 12.45 8.79
CA VAL A 54 4.56 13.22 8.87
C VAL A 54 4.39 14.67 8.43
N GLY A 55 3.25 15.02 7.86
CA GLY A 55 2.95 16.37 7.41
C GLY A 55 1.49 16.58 7.11
N THR A 56 1.10 17.85 6.99
CA THR A 56 -0.25 18.27 6.57
C THR A 56 -0.12 19.45 5.62
N ILE A 57 -0.79 19.40 4.47
CA ILE A 57 -0.74 20.39 3.42
C ILE A 57 -2.12 21.07 3.34
N ARG A 58 -2.18 22.39 3.52
CA ARG A 58 -3.43 23.15 3.34
C ARG A 58 -3.83 23.18 1.88
N VAL A 59 -5.11 22.92 1.62
CA VAL A 59 -5.76 22.99 0.31
C VAL A 59 -7.10 23.74 0.44
N PRO A 60 -7.76 24.12 -0.64
CA PRO A 60 -9.08 24.72 -0.58
C PRO A 60 -10.12 23.79 0.06
N LYS A 61 -11.24 24.38 0.46
CA LYS A 61 -12.31 23.75 1.25
C LYS A 61 -12.84 22.46 0.62
N GLY A 62 -12.90 21.41 1.45
CA GLY A 62 -13.52 20.13 1.12
C GLY A 62 -12.73 19.33 0.07
N PRO A 63 -11.45 18.95 0.29
CA PRO A 63 -10.70 18.10 -0.63
C PRO A 63 -11.41 16.76 -0.81
N HIS A 64 -11.81 16.45 -2.05
CA HIS A 64 -12.60 15.27 -2.36
C HIS A 64 -11.87 14.31 -3.32
N GLY A 65 -11.61 14.73 -4.55
CA GLY A 65 -10.81 13.96 -5.51
C GLY A 65 -9.32 14.09 -5.21
N LEU A 66 -8.57 12.98 -5.27
CA LEU A 66 -7.13 12.98 -5.09
C LEU A 66 -6.53 11.87 -5.94
N VAL A 67 -5.54 12.22 -6.78
CA VAL A 67 -4.78 11.27 -7.59
C VAL A 67 -3.32 11.65 -7.60
N ILE A 68 -2.44 10.67 -7.79
CA ILE A 68 -0.99 10.85 -7.93
C ILE A 68 -0.55 10.42 -9.33
N THR A 69 0.39 11.14 -9.93
CA THR A 69 0.98 10.74 -11.21
C THR A 69 1.78 9.43 -11.07
N PRO A 70 1.81 8.57 -12.09
CA PRO A 70 2.53 7.29 -12.03
C PRO A 70 4.04 7.41 -11.77
N ASP A 71 4.64 8.57 -12.03
CA ASP A 71 6.04 8.87 -11.65
C ASP A 71 6.19 9.32 -10.18
N GLY A 72 5.08 9.46 -9.46
CA GLY A 72 5.03 9.83 -8.05
C GLY A 72 5.37 11.29 -7.73
N ARG A 73 5.49 12.17 -8.74
CA ARG A 73 5.99 13.55 -8.53
C ARG A 73 4.91 14.57 -8.19
N LYS A 74 3.68 14.36 -8.67
CA LYS A 74 2.58 15.31 -8.48
C LYS A 74 1.34 14.64 -7.93
N VAL A 75 0.70 15.30 -6.96
CA VAL A 75 -0.64 14.96 -6.48
C VAL A 75 -1.60 16.06 -6.91
N TYR A 76 -2.70 15.68 -7.55
CA TYR A 76 -3.79 16.57 -7.91
C TYR A 76 -4.93 16.38 -6.92
N VAL A 77 -5.47 17.47 -6.40
CA VAL A 77 -6.53 17.48 -5.38
C VAL A 77 -7.66 18.41 -5.82
N SER A 78 -8.84 17.86 -6.05
CA SER A 78 -10.06 18.68 -6.24
C SER A 78 -10.69 19.03 -4.90
N SER A 79 -11.42 20.12 -4.87
CA SER A 79 -12.08 20.62 -3.66
C SER A 79 -13.51 21.02 -3.95
N ASP A 80 -14.49 20.37 -3.30
CA ASP A 80 -15.92 20.59 -3.52
C ASP A 80 -16.37 22.04 -3.23
N GLY A 81 -15.73 22.69 -2.26
CA GLY A 81 -16.01 24.06 -1.87
C GLY A 81 -15.21 25.12 -2.63
N ALA A 82 -14.53 24.75 -3.73
CA ALA A 82 -13.71 25.64 -4.53
C ALA A 82 -13.86 25.36 -6.03
N SER A 83 -13.31 26.25 -6.85
CA SER A 83 -13.29 26.11 -8.32
C SER A 83 -11.95 25.59 -8.86
N ALA A 84 -11.08 25.09 -8.00
CA ALA A 84 -9.71 24.77 -8.37
C ALA A 84 -9.30 23.36 -8.03
N VAL A 85 -8.43 22.79 -8.87
CA VAL A 85 -7.61 21.62 -8.57
C VAL A 85 -6.23 22.11 -8.14
N SER A 86 -5.83 21.75 -6.91
CA SER A 86 -4.49 22.03 -6.39
C SER A 86 -3.50 20.98 -6.89
N VAL A 87 -2.30 21.41 -7.28
CA VAL A 87 -1.18 20.54 -7.65
C VAL A 87 -0.15 20.59 -6.52
N ILE A 88 0.12 19.45 -5.92
CA ILE A 88 1.12 19.28 -4.87
C ILE A 88 2.37 18.61 -5.47
N ASP A 89 3.52 19.22 -5.27
CA ASP A 89 4.82 18.60 -5.56
C ASP A 89 5.22 17.68 -4.40
N THR A 90 5.45 16.41 -4.68
CA THR A 90 5.72 15.40 -3.65
C THR A 90 7.15 15.45 -3.09
N GLY A 91 8.07 16.13 -3.78
CA GLY A 91 9.43 16.34 -3.29
C GLY A 91 9.49 17.38 -2.16
N SER A 92 8.65 18.41 -2.27
CA SER A 92 8.58 19.51 -1.28
C SER A 92 7.37 19.43 -0.36
N ASP A 93 6.38 18.59 -0.65
CA ASP A 93 5.07 18.52 0.03
C ASP A 93 4.35 19.87 0.08
N ARG A 94 4.36 20.62 -1.05
CA ARG A 94 3.75 21.95 -1.16
C ARG A 94 2.85 22.04 -2.37
N VAL A 95 1.80 22.86 -2.25
CA VAL A 95 1.00 23.27 -3.40
C VAL A 95 1.86 24.17 -4.29
N VAL A 96 2.06 23.77 -5.54
CA VAL A 96 2.90 24.49 -6.53
C VAL A 96 2.08 25.11 -7.65
N ALA A 97 0.84 24.67 -7.86
CA ALA A 97 -0.08 25.24 -8.83
C ALA A 97 -1.54 25.08 -8.38
N SER A 98 -2.39 25.92 -8.94
CA SER A 98 -3.85 25.89 -8.78
C SER A 98 -4.48 26.07 -10.16
N ILE A 99 -5.29 25.11 -10.58
CA ILE A 99 -5.88 25.03 -11.91
C ILE A 99 -7.38 25.31 -11.79
N ASP A 100 -7.87 26.37 -12.43
CA ASP A 100 -9.30 26.64 -12.45
C ASP A 100 -10.03 25.58 -13.30
N VAL A 101 -10.99 24.92 -12.70
CA VAL A 101 -11.83 23.86 -13.31
C VAL A 101 -13.32 24.16 -13.11
N GLY A 102 -13.63 25.32 -12.58
CA GLY A 102 -14.99 25.74 -12.23
C GLY A 102 -15.50 25.11 -10.93
N ALA A 103 -16.66 25.59 -10.49
CA ALA A 103 -17.22 25.29 -9.17
C ALA A 103 -17.54 23.80 -8.96
N ASN A 104 -17.37 23.36 -7.72
CA ASN A 104 -17.68 22.01 -7.25
C ASN A 104 -16.96 20.91 -8.07
N SER A 105 -15.64 21.00 -8.17
CA SER A 105 -14.81 19.94 -8.74
C SER A 105 -14.78 18.73 -7.80
N HIS A 106 -15.25 17.58 -8.29
CA HIS A 106 -15.50 16.41 -7.46
C HIS A 106 -14.48 15.27 -7.71
N GLY A 107 -14.71 14.44 -8.72
CA GLY A 107 -13.85 13.28 -9.02
C GLY A 107 -12.61 13.68 -9.81
N LEU A 108 -11.50 12.99 -9.54
CA LEU A 108 -10.27 13.01 -10.35
C LEU A 108 -9.88 11.60 -10.75
N ALA A 109 -9.30 11.46 -11.95
CA ALA A 109 -8.63 10.27 -12.42
C ALA A 109 -7.35 10.64 -13.17
N VAL A 110 -6.32 9.81 -13.12
CA VAL A 110 -5.07 10.00 -13.86
C VAL A 110 -4.90 8.90 -14.90
N SER A 111 -4.40 9.23 -16.09
CA SER A 111 -4.09 8.23 -17.12
C SER A 111 -2.89 7.37 -16.70
N GLY A 112 -2.86 6.12 -17.18
CA GLY A 112 -1.78 5.19 -16.84
C GLY A 112 -0.41 5.62 -17.36
N ASP A 113 -0.35 6.46 -18.41
CA ASP A 113 0.88 7.09 -18.92
C ASP A 113 1.27 8.37 -18.14
N GLY A 114 0.43 8.82 -17.21
CA GLY A 114 0.65 9.97 -16.34
C GLY A 114 0.53 11.34 -17.03
N ARG A 115 0.14 11.40 -18.29
CA ARG A 115 0.12 12.64 -19.07
C ARG A 115 -1.15 13.46 -18.89
N ARG A 116 -2.23 12.84 -18.43
CA ARG A 116 -3.55 13.46 -18.35
C ARG A 116 -4.20 13.20 -17.00
N VAL A 117 -4.84 14.25 -16.46
CA VAL A 117 -5.74 14.14 -15.31
C VAL A 117 -7.13 14.56 -15.77
N LEU A 118 -8.11 13.69 -15.54
CA LEU A 118 -9.53 14.01 -15.71
C LEU A 118 -10.02 14.69 -14.44
N ALA A 119 -10.60 15.86 -14.57
CA ALA A 119 -11.28 16.59 -13.50
C ALA A 119 -12.77 16.68 -13.81
N LEU A 120 -13.60 16.28 -12.85
CA LEU A 120 -15.05 16.19 -13.03
C LEU A 120 -15.74 17.28 -12.23
N GLY A 121 -16.38 18.21 -12.96
CA GLY A 121 -17.07 19.36 -12.42
C GLY A 121 -18.55 19.06 -12.23
N TRP A 122 -18.94 18.61 -11.04
CA TRP A 122 -20.34 18.39 -10.67
C TRP A 122 -21.18 19.66 -10.88
N GLY A 123 -20.70 20.81 -10.38
CA GLY A 123 -21.40 22.07 -10.48
C GLY A 123 -21.36 22.72 -11.86
N THR A 124 -20.35 22.37 -12.68
CA THR A 124 -20.18 22.92 -14.03
C THR A 124 -20.75 22.05 -15.14
N ASN A 125 -21.17 20.81 -14.82
CA ASN A 125 -21.63 19.85 -15.82
C ASN A 125 -20.58 19.55 -16.89
N ARG A 126 -19.30 19.42 -16.51
CA ARG A 126 -18.18 19.24 -17.44
C ARG A 126 -17.20 18.19 -16.96
N ALA A 127 -16.59 17.52 -17.91
CA ALA A 127 -15.39 16.73 -17.74
C ALA A 127 -14.23 17.49 -18.40
N LEU A 128 -13.20 17.82 -17.63
CA LEU A 128 -12.03 18.58 -18.09
C LEU A 128 -10.82 17.68 -18.08
N VAL A 129 -9.96 17.81 -19.07
CA VAL A 129 -8.68 17.11 -19.15
C VAL A 129 -7.55 18.10 -18.90
N ILE A 130 -6.74 17.83 -17.92
CA ILE A 130 -5.56 18.59 -17.55
C ILE A 130 -4.34 17.86 -18.11
N ASP A 131 -3.47 18.56 -18.84
CA ASP A 131 -2.15 18.08 -19.22
C ASP A 131 -1.19 18.24 -18.04
N THR A 132 -0.54 17.13 -17.62
CA THR A 132 0.29 17.11 -16.41
C THR A 132 1.67 17.77 -16.60
N ALA A 133 2.12 17.98 -17.83
CA ALA A 133 3.38 18.67 -18.10
C ALA A 133 3.24 20.18 -17.96
N SER A 134 2.10 20.73 -18.40
CA SER A 134 1.83 22.17 -18.37
C SER A 134 0.91 22.60 -17.22
N ASP A 135 0.27 21.68 -16.52
CA ASP A 135 -0.78 21.92 -15.52
C ASP A 135 -1.91 22.83 -16.04
N ARG A 136 -2.35 22.58 -17.30
CA ARG A 136 -3.40 23.34 -17.96
C ARG A 136 -4.51 22.45 -18.48
N VAL A 137 -5.74 22.97 -18.48
CA VAL A 137 -6.88 22.34 -19.15
C VAL A 137 -6.65 22.38 -20.66
N ILE A 138 -6.70 21.21 -21.30
CA ILE A 138 -6.50 21.05 -22.76
C ILE A 138 -7.74 20.58 -23.50
N THR A 139 -8.71 19.99 -22.80
CA THR A 139 -9.95 19.47 -23.40
C THR A 139 -11.08 19.62 -22.39
N GLU A 140 -12.28 19.89 -22.89
CA GLU A 140 -13.49 20.00 -22.12
C GLU A 140 -14.64 19.31 -22.85
N VAL A 141 -15.41 18.48 -22.13
CA VAL A 141 -16.59 17.80 -22.68
C VAL A 141 -17.77 18.00 -21.72
N ALA A 142 -18.93 18.33 -22.26
CA ALA A 142 -20.16 18.47 -21.46
C ALA A 142 -20.62 17.09 -20.92
N VAL A 143 -20.75 16.95 -19.60
CA VAL A 143 -21.31 15.78 -18.94
C VAL A 143 -22.11 16.25 -17.73
N ALA A 144 -23.42 16.08 -17.78
CA ALA A 144 -24.33 16.53 -16.73
C ALA A 144 -23.99 15.85 -15.38
N GLN A 145 -23.83 16.65 -14.33
CA GLN A 145 -23.52 16.22 -12.96
C GLN A 145 -22.48 15.08 -12.92
N SER A 146 -21.32 15.35 -13.54
CA SER A 146 -20.20 14.41 -13.59
C SER A 146 -19.63 14.21 -12.18
N HIS A 147 -19.65 12.96 -11.67
CA HIS A 147 -19.32 12.64 -10.29
C HIS A 147 -17.92 12.04 -10.14
N ASN A 148 -17.74 10.79 -10.50
CA ASN A 148 -16.46 10.09 -10.54
C ASN A 148 -16.24 9.50 -11.93
N GLY A 149 -14.98 9.18 -12.25
CA GLY A 149 -14.63 8.63 -13.54
C GLY A 149 -13.26 7.94 -13.50
N THR A 150 -12.93 7.32 -14.60
CA THR A 150 -11.64 6.65 -14.82
C THR A 150 -11.16 6.91 -16.25
N LEU A 151 -9.85 6.78 -16.48
CA LEU A 151 -9.21 6.99 -17.78
C LEU A 151 -8.63 5.69 -18.32
N SER A 152 -8.64 5.54 -19.64
CA SER A 152 -7.80 4.55 -20.32
C SER A 152 -6.31 4.83 -20.05
N ARG A 153 -5.46 3.81 -20.24
CA ARG A 153 -4.03 3.90 -19.98
C ARG A 153 -3.36 5.06 -20.72
N ASP A 154 -3.75 5.30 -21.97
CA ASP A 154 -3.23 6.38 -22.84
C ASP A 154 -3.99 7.72 -22.67
N GLY A 155 -4.98 7.74 -21.81
CA GLY A 155 -5.81 8.92 -21.56
C GLY A 155 -6.69 9.36 -22.74
N SER A 156 -6.91 8.53 -23.74
CA SER A 156 -7.74 8.85 -24.92
C SER A 156 -9.25 8.66 -24.67
N ILE A 157 -9.60 7.75 -23.74
CA ILE A 157 -10.99 7.42 -23.37
C ILE A 157 -11.20 7.67 -21.88
N ALA A 158 -12.35 8.25 -21.54
CA ALA A 158 -12.83 8.31 -20.16
C ALA A 158 -14.18 7.60 -20.02
N TRP A 159 -14.41 7.00 -18.87
CA TRP A 159 -15.73 6.63 -18.39
C TRP A 159 -16.10 7.50 -17.21
N VAL A 160 -17.29 8.09 -17.26
CA VAL A 160 -17.75 9.08 -16.28
C VAL A 160 -19.14 8.68 -15.77
N GLY A 161 -19.32 8.72 -14.46
CA GLY A 161 -20.63 8.61 -13.83
C GLY A 161 -21.37 9.96 -13.92
N SER A 162 -22.48 9.99 -14.64
CA SER A 162 -23.38 11.13 -14.79
C SER A 162 -24.62 10.88 -13.92
N GLN A 163 -24.98 11.85 -13.06
CA GLN A 163 -26.01 11.68 -12.05
C GLN A 163 -27.13 12.74 -12.10
N PRO A 164 -27.58 13.27 -13.25
CA PRO A 164 -28.69 14.22 -13.29
C PRO A 164 -29.98 13.53 -12.84
N GLN A 165 -30.87 14.31 -12.23
CA GLN A 165 -32.17 13.80 -11.81
C GLN A 165 -32.93 13.21 -12.99
N GLY A 166 -33.33 11.95 -12.90
CA GLY A 166 -34.11 11.25 -13.96
C GLY A 166 -33.29 10.81 -15.19
N GLY A 167 -31.94 10.85 -15.11
CA GLY A 167 -31.11 10.48 -16.27
C GLY A 167 -29.70 9.99 -15.91
N THR A 168 -29.58 9.18 -14.84
CA THR A 168 -28.29 8.61 -14.43
C THR A 168 -27.72 7.67 -15.50
N ALA A 169 -26.41 7.77 -15.74
CA ALA A 169 -25.76 6.97 -16.78
C ALA A 169 -24.26 6.80 -16.52
N LEU A 170 -23.67 5.79 -17.17
CA LEU A 170 -22.25 5.79 -17.50
C LEU A 170 -22.07 6.47 -18.87
N VAL A 171 -21.15 7.40 -18.95
CA VAL A 171 -20.84 8.14 -20.18
C VAL A 171 -19.42 7.81 -20.61
N ARG A 172 -19.27 7.29 -21.82
CA ARG A 172 -17.98 7.07 -22.45
C ARG A 172 -17.61 8.30 -23.27
N LEU A 173 -16.46 8.88 -22.99
CA LEU A 173 -15.93 10.04 -23.70
C LEU A 173 -14.78 9.64 -24.61
N ASP A 174 -14.78 10.12 -25.84
CA ASP A 174 -13.60 10.19 -26.71
C ASP A 174 -12.94 11.54 -26.45
N LEU A 175 -11.84 11.54 -25.71
CA LEU A 175 -11.13 12.76 -25.32
C LEU A 175 -10.24 13.31 -26.45
N THR A 176 -9.94 12.50 -27.48
CA THR A 176 -9.24 12.95 -28.67
C THR A 176 -10.19 13.74 -29.59
N ALA A 177 -11.42 13.25 -29.73
CA ALA A 177 -12.46 13.94 -30.50
C ALA A 177 -13.20 15.01 -29.66
N GLY A 178 -12.98 15.07 -28.34
CA GLY A 178 -13.62 16.03 -27.44
C GLY A 178 -15.15 15.87 -27.35
N LYS A 179 -15.67 14.63 -27.37
CA LYS A 179 -17.12 14.37 -27.39
C LYS A 179 -17.53 13.10 -26.65
N GLU A 180 -18.82 13.03 -26.34
CA GLU A 180 -19.48 11.80 -25.90
C GLU A 180 -19.46 10.76 -27.02
N ALA A 181 -18.99 9.54 -26.73
CA ALA A 181 -18.92 8.42 -27.65
C ALA A 181 -20.02 7.38 -27.41
N ALA A 182 -20.45 7.19 -26.16
CA ALA A 182 -21.52 6.28 -25.79
C ALA A 182 -22.13 6.67 -24.43
N ARG A 183 -23.38 6.24 -24.23
CA ARG A 183 -24.12 6.41 -22.97
C ARG A 183 -24.84 5.12 -22.62
N VAL A 184 -24.64 4.66 -21.37
CA VAL A 184 -25.31 3.50 -20.81
C VAL A 184 -26.23 3.98 -19.70
N PRO A 185 -27.54 4.01 -19.91
CA PRO A 185 -28.50 4.41 -18.88
C PRO A 185 -28.45 3.48 -17.67
N LEU A 186 -28.65 4.04 -16.48
CA LEU A 186 -28.67 3.32 -15.22
C LEU A 186 -29.94 3.68 -14.43
N ASP A 187 -30.41 2.75 -13.60
CA ASP A 187 -31.54 2.93 -12.69
C ASP A 187 -31.14 3.62 -11.38
N LYS A 188 -29.83 3.59 -11.04
CA LYS A 188 -29.27 4.17 -9.82
C LYS A 188 -28.03 4.98 -10.12
N ALA A 189 -27.72 5.93 -9.23
CA ALA A 189 -26.57 6.80 -9.38
C ALA A 189 -25.24 6.03 -9.28
N PRO A 190 -24.36 6.07 -10.30
CA PRO A 190 -23.03 5.46 -10.26
C PRO A 190 -22.11 6.24 -9.30
N ARG A 191 -21.38 5.53 -8.44
CA ARG A 191 -20.46 6.14 -7.46
C ARG A 191 -19.00 5.99 -7.84
N GLY A 192 -18.40 4.84 -7.59
CA GLY A 192 -17.02 4.52 -7.94
C GLY A 192 -16.96 3.83 -9.29
N LEU A 193 -15.98 4.21 -10.11
CA LEU A 193 -15.73 3.60 -11.42
C LEU A 193 -14.24 3.31 -11.56
N GLU A 194 -13.91 2.11 -12.06
CA GLU A 194 -12.51 1.75 -12.34
C GLU A 194 -12.42 0.83 -13.56
N LEU A 195 -11.54 1.15 -14.49
CA LEU A 195 -11.20 0.29 -15.63
C LEU A 195 -10.20 -0.78 -15.20
N THR A 196 -10.40 -2.01 -15.68
CA THR A 196 -9.34 -3.03 -15.58
C THR A 196 -8.06 -2.54 -16.27
N PRO A 197 -6.86 -2.99 -15.85
CA PRO A 197 -5.59 -2.56 -16.44
C PRO A 197 -5.49 -2.77 -17.97
N ASP A 198 -6.22 -3.77 -18.51
CA ASP A 198 -6.34 -4.03 -19.94
C ASP A 198 -7.41 -3.18 -20.66
N GLY A 199 -8.18 -2.38 -19.89
CA GLY A 199 -9.23 -1.50 -20.39
C GLY A 199 -10.49 -2.21 -20.91
N LYS A 200 -10.60 -3.53 -20.79
CA LYS A 200 -11.70 -4.32 -21.38
C LYS A 200 -12.95 -4.35 -20.54
N ARG A 201 -12.84 -4.15 -19.24
CA ARG A 201 -13.98 -4.14 -18.32
C ARG A 201 -13.96 -2.90 -17.46
N LEU A 202 -15.15 -2.39 -17.15
CA LEU A 202 -15.36 -1.33 -16.18
C LEU A 202 -16.09 -1.91 -14.98
N PHE A 203 -15.48 -1.83 -13.81
CA PHE A 203 -16.10 -2.14 -12.53
C PHE A 203 -16.69 -0.86 -11.96
N PHE A 204 -17.93 -0.89 -11.50
CA PHE A 204 -18.55 0.28 -10.91
C PHE A 204 -19.55 -0.07 -9.83
N THR A 205 -19.79 0.88 -8.95
CA THR A 205 -20.74 0.76 -7.84
C THR A 205 -21.92 1.67 -8.06
N LEU A 206 -23.07 1.31 -7.49
CA LEU A 206 -24.32 2.05 -7.57
C LEU A 206 -24.79 2.45 -6.16
N ALA A 207 -25.35 3.64 -6.03
CA ALA A 207 -25.94 4.08 -4.77
C ALA A 207 -27.08 3.15 -4.33
N GLY A 208 -27.07 2.71 -3.05
CA GLY A 208 -28.08 1.81 -2.51
C GLY A 208 -28.06 0.41 -3.11
N SER A 209 -26.92 -0.04 -3.65
CA SER A 209 -26.66 -1.41 -4.09
C SER A 209 -25.86 -2.18 -3.03
N ASP A 210 -25.82 -3.50 -3.17
CA ASP A 210 -25.01 -4.44 -2.40
C ASP A 210 -23.95 -5.16 -3.24
N SER A 211 -23.76 -4.72 -4.48
CA SER A 211 -22.96 -5.40 -5.48
C SER A 211 -22.14 -4.43 -6.33
N ILE A 212 -21.05 -4.94 -6.90
CA ILE A 212 -20.29 -4.30 -7.96
C ILE A 212 -20.82 -4.76 -9.30
N GLN A 213 -21.04 -3.83 -10.21
CA GLN A 213 -21.43 -4.10 -11.59
C GLN A 213 -20.18 -4.17 -12.47
N VAL A 214 -20.19 -5.03 -13.47
CA VAL A 214 -19.12 -5.18 -14.46
C VAL A 214 -19.68 -4.93 -15.85
N LEU A 215 -19.13 -3.92 -16.54
CA LEU A 215 -19.49 -3.59 -17.92
C LEU A 215 -18.34 -4.01 -18.84
N ASP A 216 -18.67 -4.66 -19.96
CA ASP A 216 -17.76 -4.89 -21.08
C ASP A 216 -17.65 -3.63 -21.93
N THR A 217 -16.42 -3.09 -22.07
CA THR A 217 -16.17 -1.79 -22.71
C THR A 217 -16.28 -1.81 -24.23
N ALA A 218 -16.26 -2.98 -24.86
CA ALA A 218 -16.41 -3.12 -26.30
C ALA A 218 -17.90 -3.12 -26.71
N SER A 219 -18.73 -3.86 -25.98
CA SER A 219 -20.16 -3.94 -26.22
C SER A 219 -21.00 -2.88 -25.50
N ASN A 220 -20.44 -2.20 -24.49
CA ASN A 220 -21.12 -1.31 -23.57
C ASN A 220 -22.27 -1.99 -22.80
N GLN A 221 -22.18 -3.30 -22.55
CA GLN A 221 -23.20 -4.09 -21.84
C GLN A 221 -22.72 -4.43 -20.44
N ILE A 222 -23.63 -4.38 -19.46
CA ILE A 222 -23.38 -4.92 -18.11
C ILE A 222 -23.42 -6.44 -18.21
N THR A 223 -22.29 -7.09 -17.93
CA THR A 223 -22.08 -8.54 -18.14
C THR A 223 -22.07 -9.34 -16.84
N ALA A 224 -21.86 -8.69 -15.70
CA ALA A 224 -21.86 -9.35 -14.40
C ALA A 224 -22.25 -8.41 -13.26
N GLN A 225 -22.72 -9.04 -12.18
CA GLN A 225 -23.01 -8.39 -10.91
C GLN A 225 -22.40 -9.25 -9.80
N ILE A 226 -21.52 -8.66 -8.99
CA ILE A 226 -20.76 -9.36 -7.95
C ILE A 226 -21.25 -8.89 -6.58
N PRO A 227 -21.96 -9.71 -5.80
CA PRO A 227 -22.37 -9.37 -4.45
C PRO A 227 -21.16 -9.16 -3.54
N VAL A 228 -21.10 -8.04 -2.80
CA VAL A 228 -19.99 -7.70 -1.90
C VAL A 228 -20.45 -7.23 -0.52
N GLY A 229 -21.75 -7.02 -0.32
CA GLY A 229 -22.33 -6.47 0.90
C GLY A 229 -22.84 -5.04 0.73
N ALA A 230 -23.55 -4.55 1.74
CA ALA A 230 -24.31 -3.30 1.67
C ALA A 230 -23.44 -2.06 1.43
N SER A 231 -23.84 -1.24 0.46
CA SER A 231 -23.26 0.07 0.16
C SER A 231 -21.77 0.02 -0.24
N PRO A 232 -21.38 -0.74 -1.29
CA PRO A 232 -20.04 -0.64 -1.85
C PRO A 232 -19.84 0.77 -2.44
N HIS A 233 -18.65 1.35 -2.22
CA HIS A 233 -18.39 2.72 -2.65
C HIS A 233 -17.38 2.81 -3.80
N TYR A 234 -16.26 2.08 -3.73
CA TYR A 234 -15.21 2.07 -4.74
C TYR A 234 -14.45 0.75 -4.73
N ALA A 235 -13.90 0.35 -5.87
CA ALA A 235 -13.18 -0.91 -6.04
C ALA A 235 -12.01 -0.76 -7.05
N PRO A 236 -10.85 -0.21 -6.64
CA PRO A 236 -9.66 -0.16 -7.49
C PRO A 236 -9.03 -1.54 -7.64
N PHE A 237 -8.18 -1.69 -8.67
CA PHE A 237 -7.43 -2.90 -8.89
C PHE A 237 -6.02 -2.83 -8.28
N THR A 238 -5.48 -4.00 -7.91
CA THR A 238 -4.04 -4.16 -7.72
C THR A 238 -3.32 -3.96 -9.07
N PRO A 239 -2.02 -3.57 -9.08
CA PRO A 239 -1.29 -3.28 -10.32
C PRO A 239 -1.25 -4.43 -11.33
N ASP A 240 -1.29 -5.67 -10.86
CA ASP A 240 -1.37 -6.89 -11.69
C ASP A 240 -2.81 -7.19 -12.18
N GLY A 241 -3.81 -6.42 -11.74
CA GLY A 241 -5.21 -6.60 -12.07
C GLY A 241 -5.86 -7.84 -11.47
N ARG A 242 -5.17 -8.60 -10.64
CA ARG A 242 -5.67 -9.84 -10.05
C ARG A 242 -6.79 -9.60 -9.04
N TRP A 243 -6.65 -8.58 -8.21
CA TRP A 243 -7.60 -8.26 -7.16
C TRP A 243 -8.28 -6.93 -7.40
N ALA A 244 -9.58 -6.86 -7.15
CA ALA A 244 -10.29 -5.61 -6.95
C ALA A 244 -10.55 -5.42 -5.44
N LEU A 245 -10.31 -4.20 -4.95
CA LEU A 245 -10.27 -3.86 -3.52
C LEU A 245 -11.49 -3.01 -3.16
N ALA A 246 -12.63 -3.66 -2.97
CA ALA A 246 -13.89 -2.97 -2.75
C ALA A 246 -14.04 -2.50 -1.29
N VAL A 247 -14.25 -1.20 -1.09
CA VAL A 247 -14.66 -0.67 0.21
C VAL A 247 -16.16 -0.81 0.36
N VAL A 248 -16.61 -1.51 1.42
CA VAL A 248 -18.02 -1.81 1.68
C VAL A 248 -18.44 -1.10 2.97
N GLN A 249 -19.21 0.00 2.81
CA GLN A 249 -19.50 0.94 3.92
C GLN A 249 -20.41 0.35 4.99
N GLY A 250 -21.38 -0.46 4.61
CA GLY A 250 -22.36 -1.04 5.54
C GLY A 250 -21.70 -1.87 6.65
N PRO A 251 -20.96 -2.92 6.32
CA PRO A 251 -20.27 -3.74 7.32
C PRO A 251 -18.96 -3.12 7.83
N GLY A 252 -18.37 -2.13 7.15
CA GLY A 252 -17.06 -1.57 7.50
C GLY A 252 -15.91 -2.50 7.08
N GLU A 253 -15.89 -2.93 5.83
CA GLU A 253 -14.97 -3.95 5.34
C GLU A 253 -14.27 -3.54 4.03
N LEU A 254 -13.09 -4.11 3.82
CA LEU A 254 -12.44 -4.21 2.53
C LEU A 254 -12.72 -5.61 1.95
N ALA A 255 -13.57 -5.70 0.94
CA ALA A 255 -13.77 -6.93 0.19
C ALA A 255 -12.68 -7.06 -0.88
N ILE A 256 -11.98 -8.19 -0.87
CA ILE A 256 -10.94 -8.54 -1.83
C ILE A 256 -11.56 -9.48 -2.85
N LEU A 257 -11.74 -9.01 -4.08
CA LEU A 257 -12.39 -9.76 -5.16
C LEU A 257 -11.34 -10.36 -6.08
N ASP A 258 -11.49 -11.63 -6.42
CA ASP A 258 -10.78 -12.26 -7.52
C ASP A 258 -11.43 -11.81 -8.84
N THR A 259 -10.71 -11.04 -9.64
CA THR A 259 -11.24 -10.45 -10.89
C THR A 259 -11.45 -11.47 -12.02
N THR A 260 -10.79 -12.62 -11.93
CA THR A 260 -10.94 -13.73 -12.88
C THR A 260 -12.12 -14.61 -12.50
N ALA A 261 -12.23 -14.98 -11.23
CA ALA A 261 -13.34 -15.78 -10.73
C ALA A 261 -14.65 -14.98 -10.61
N GLY A 262 -14.58 -13.65 -10.51
CA GLY A 262 -15.73 -12.79 -10.28
C GLY A 262 -16.40 -13.01 -8.92
N THR A 263 -15.61 -13.32 -7.89
CA THR A 263 -16.10 -13.64 -6.55
C THR A 263 -15.29 -12.96 -5.46
N VAL A 264 -15.88 -12.78 -4.27
CA VAL A 264 -15.18 -12.29 -3.08
C VAL A 264 -14.31 -13.41 -2.52
N ALA A 265 -13.00 -13.21 -2.52
CA ALA A 265 -12.00 -14.12 -1.96
C ALA A 265 -11.82 -13.94 -0.45
N ALA A 266 -12.04 -12.72 0.05
CA ALA A 266 -11.98 -12.39 1.47
C ALA A 266 -12.68 -11.06 1.75
N ALA A 267 -13.17 -10.90 2.99
CA ALA A 267 -13.59 -9.63 3.55
C ALA A 267 -12.75 -9.35 4.81
N VAL A 268 -12.12 -8.17 4.86
CA VAL A 268 -11.26 -7.77 5.97
C VAL A 268 -11.92 -6.61 6.70
N PRO A 269 -12.31 -6.78 7.98
CA PRO A 269 -12.84 -5.67 8.77
C PRO A 269 -11.82 -4.52 8.87
N VAL A 270 -12.30 -3.29 8.63
CA VAL A 270 -11.52 -2.04 8.72
C VAL A 270 -12.23 -1.04 9.63
N GLY A 271 -12.00 0.26 9.49
CA GLY A 271 -12.73 1.26 10.26
C GLY A 271 -14.17 1.47 9.77
N LYS A 272 -14.89 2.43 10.38
CA LYS A 272 -16.29 2.72 10.03
C LYS A 272 -16.40 3.62 8.80
N ALA A 273 -17.41 3.36 7.98
CA ALA A 273 -17.66 4.06 6.72
C ALA A 273 -16.39 4.15 5.82
N PRO A 274 -15.79 3.00 5.46
CA PRO A 274 -14.65 3.02 4.55
C PRO A 274 -15.06 3.71 3.24
N HIS A 275 -14.23 4.68 2.79
CA HIS A 275 -14.63 5.54 1.68
C HIS A 275 -13.84 5.25 0.40
N TRP A 276 -12.54 5.05 0.52
CA TRP A 276 -11.65 4.80 -0.61
C TRP A 276 -10.57 3.79 -0.25
N SER A 277 -10.04 3.12 -1.26
CA SER A 277 -8.89 2.24 -1.13
C SER A 277 -7.90 2.46 -2.26
N THR A 278 -6.66 2.11 -2.02
CA THR A 278 -5.60 2.04 -3.03
C THR A 278 -4.61 0.96 -2.62
N SER A 279 -3.84 0.43 -3.56
CA SER A 279 -2.78 -0.51 -3.24
C SER A 279 -1.39 0.11 -3.39
N SER A 280 -0.41 -0.48 -2.71
CA SER A 280 1.00 -0.25 -3.01
C SER A 280 1.32 -0.72 -4.44
N SER A 281 2.35 -0.15 -5.04
CA SER A 281 2.75 -0.48 -6.42
C SER A 281 3.21 -1.93 -6.63
N ASP A 282 3.56 -2.64 -5.56
CA ASP A 282 3.87 -4.07 -5.57
C ASP A 282 2.63 -4.95 -5.30
N GLY A 283 1.45 -4.35 -5.10
CA GLY A 283 0.19 -5.06 -4.87
C GLY A 283 0.10 -5.84 -3.57
N ARG A 284 0.96 -5.57 -2.58
CA ARG A 284 0.98 -6.34 -1.31
C ARG A 284 0.17 -5.72 -0.20
N ILE A 285 0.09 -4.40 -0.17
CA ILE A 285 -0.58 -3.62 0.86
C ILE A 285 -1.74 -2.84 0.25
N ALA A 286 -2.88 -2.84 0.91
CA ALA A 286 -3.95 -1.89 0.64
C ALA A 286 -4.04 -0.85 1.76
N TYR A 287 -4.34 0.39 1.39
CA TYR A 287 -4.63 1.48 2.29
C TYR A 287 -6.11 1.85 2.13
N VAL A 288 -6.85 1.86 3.23
CA VAL A 288 -8.29 2.13 3.25
C VAL A 288 -8.58 3.32 4.13
N THR A 289 -9.17 4.37 3.57
CA THR A 289 -9.64 5.52 4.36
C THR A 289 -10.97 5.19 5.02
N ASN A 290 -11.10 5.49 6.30
CA ASN A 290 -12.29 5.25 7.10
C ASN A 290 -12.86 6.60 7.55
N GLU A 291 -13.88 7.10 6.85
CA GLU A 291 -14.39 8.47 7.00
C GLU A 291 -14.94 8.73 8.42
N ALA A 292 -15.63 7.75 9.02
CA ALA A 292 -16.27 7.94 10.32
C ALA A 292 -15.36 7.66 11.52
N THR A 293 -14.25 6.90 11.34
CA THR A 293 -13.25 6.68 12.41
C THR A 293 -12.04 7.59 12.28
N ASN A 294 -11.94 8.42 11.22
CA ASN A 294 -10.88 9.40 11.03
C ASN A 294 -9.47 8.77 10.93
N ASP A 295 -9.38 7.63 10.29
CA ASP A 295 -8.13 6.87 10.19
C ASP A 295 -7.95 6.22 8.80
N VAL A 296 -6.77 5.64 8.60
CA VAL A 296 -6.44 4.80 7.45
C VAL A 296 -6.05 3.41 7.95
N SER A 297 -6.75 2.38 7.49
CA SER A 297 -6.34 1.00 7.71
C SER A 297 -5.29 0.57 6.69
N VAL A 298 -4.20 -0.02 7.17
CA VAL A 298 -3.13 -0.64 6.36
C VAL A 298 -3.37 -2.14 6.34
N VAL A 299 -3.69 -2.69 5.18
CA VAL A 299 -4.14 -4.08 5.04
C VAL A 299 -3.10 -4.89 4.26
N ASP A 300 -2.65 -6.00 4.84
CA ASP A 300 -1.88 -7.04 4.16
C ASP A 300 -2.82 -7.87 3.28
N LEU A 301 -2.67 -7.77 1.97
CA LEU A 301 -3.55 -8.47 1.03
C LEU A 301 -3.32 -9.98 1.00
N ALA A 302 -2.09 -10.45 1.22
CA ALA A 302 -1.77 -11.87 1.29
C ALA A 302 -2.25 -12.49 2.61
N GLY A 303 -2.01 -11.80 3.73
CA GLY A 303 -2.42 -12.21 5.07
C GLY A 303 -3.90 -11.93 5.37
N ARG A 304 -4.59 -11.14 4.54
CA ARG A 304 -6.01 -10.76 4.66
C ARG A 304 -6.34 -10.17 6.03
N ARG A 305 -5.53 -9.21 6.49
CA ARG A 305 -5.64 -8.62 7.82
C ARG A 305 -5.12 -7.20 7.87
N VAL A 306 -5.62 -6.42 8.83
CA VAL A 306 -5.10 -5.09 9.13
C VAL A 306 -3.75 -5.24 9.87
N LEU A 307 -2.73 -4.54 9.36
CA LEU A 307 -1.39 -4.43 9.97
C LEU A 307 -1.29 -3.24 10.92
N ALA A 308 -1.90 -2.12 10.53
CA ALA A 308 -1.87 -0.88 11.28
C ALA A 308 -3.13 -0.05 11.02
N THR A 309 -3.47 0.80 11.97
CA THR A 309 -4.47 1.85 11.83
C THR A 309 -3.81 3.18 12.12
N ILE A 310 -3.88 4.12 11.17
CA ILE A 310 -3.18 5.40 11.22
C ILE A 310 -4.21 6.52 11.43
N PRO A 311 -4.28 7.17 12.59
CA PRO A 311 -5.09 8.38 12.77
C PRO A 311 -4.59 9.49 11.84
N VAL A 312 -5.48 10.11 11.05
CA VAL A 312 -5.05 11.07 10.01
C VAL A 312 -5.67 12.46 10.14
N GLY A 313 -6.90 12.56 10.59
CA GLY A 313 -7.69 13.78 10.67
C GLY A 313 -9.13 13.56 10.21
N ASN A 314 -9.94 14.62 10.12
CA ASN A 314 -11.39 14.50 10.03
C ASN A 314 -11.89 14.19 8.62
N ALA A 315 -12.71 13.15 8.53
CA ALA A 315 -13.35 12.66 7.31
C ALA A 315 -12.37 12.42 6.16
N PRO A 316 -11.41 11.47 6.31
CA PRO A 316 -10.52 11.08 5.22
C PRO A 316 -11.34 10.46 4.08
N ARG A 317 -11.14 10.95 2.87
CA ARG A 317 -11.87 10.47 1.68
C ARG A 317 -10.94 9.74 0.72
N LYS A 318 -10.36 10.40 -0.27
CA LYS A 318 -9.46 9.74 -1.21
C LYS A 318 -8.04 9.65 -0.68
N ILE A 319 -7.36 8.58 -1.08
CA ILE A 319 -5.96 8.31 -0.77
C ILE A 319 -5.24 7.87 -2.03
N ALA A 320 -4.00 8.33 -2.21
CA ALA A 320 -3.09 7.85 -3.24
C ALA A 320 -1.71 7.60 -2.63
N VAL A 321 -1.01 6.58 -3.12
CA VAL A 321 0.32 6.18 -2.63
C VAL A 321 1.34 6.38 -3.73
N GLN A 322 2.48 6.98 -3.40
CA GLN A 322 3.60 7.10 -4.33
C GLN A 322 4.04 5.72 -4.83
N PRO A 323 4.43 5.61 -6.12
CA PRO A 323 5.10 4.41 -6.61
C PRO A 323 6.39 4.14 -5.81
N GLY A 324 6.68 2.88 -5.60
CA GLY A 324 7.84 2.41 -4.84
C GLY A 324 7.46 1.23 -3.96
N THR A 325 8.43 0.54 -3.41
CA THR A 325 8.17 -0.51 -2.42
C THR A 325 7.82 0.14 -1.09
N THR A 326 6.62 -0.12 -0.57
CA THR A 326 6.30 0.26 0.80
C THR A 326 7.18 -0.55 1.75
N ALA A 327 7.62 0.02 2.87
CA ALA A 327 8.43 -0.72 3.84
C ALA A 327 7.63 -1.88 4.48
N ALA A 328 6.29 -1.76 4.51
CA ALA A 328 5.41 -2.88 4.89
C ALA A 328 5.37 -3.98 3.81
N ALA A 329 5.74 -3.66 2.57
CA ALA A 329 5.83 -4.58 1.44
C ALA A 329 7.29 -4.88 1.06
N ALA A 330 8.24 -4.07 1.50
CA ALA A 330 9.61 -4.53 1.56
C ALA A 330 9.60 -5.64 2.59
N SER A 331 9.61 -6.92 2.15
CA SER A 331 10.30 -7.91 2.95
C SER A 331 11.55 -7.18 3.44
N PRO A 332 11.88 -7.15 4.72
CA PRO A 332 13.14 -6.61 5.12
C PRO A 332 14.21 -7.40 4.37
N SER A 333 14.60 -6.94 3.19
CA SER A 333 15.94 -7.08 2.71
C SER A 333 16.75 -6.49 3.85
N ALA A 334 17.32 -7.37 4.67
CA ALA A 334 18.25 -7.16 5.75
C ALA A 334 18.86 -5.74 5.79
N ALA A 335 18.07 -4.75 6.16
CA ALA A 335 18.53 -3.40 6.35
C ALA A 335 17.77 -2.82 7.52
N THR A 336 18.49 -2.81 8.65
CA THR A 336 18.21 -2.02 9.85
C THR A 336 17.04 -2.47 10.72
N ALA A 337 17.16 -3.64 11.37
CA ALA A 337 17.01 -3.59 12.80
C ALA A 337 18.13 -2.68 13.32
N ALA A 338 17.81 -1.40 13.53
CA ALA A 338 18.72 -0.46 14.12
C ALA A 338 19.05 -0.91 15.52
N ALA A 339 20.33 -0.84 15.81
CA ALA A 339 20.99 -0.97 17.09
C ALA A 339 21.12 -2.39 17.64
N GLY A 340 22.14 -3.13 17.17
CA GLY A 340 22.89 -3.94 18.09
C GLY A 340 23.01 -5.43 17.89
N ARG A 341 22.95 -5.96 16.68
CA ARG A 341 23.67 -7.19 16.31
C ARG A 341 23.50 -7.45 14.81
N LYS A 342 24.60 -7.65 14.08
CA LYS A 342 24.62 -8.02 12.67
C LYS A 342 24.01 -9.41 12.51
N SER A 343 22.73 -9.52 12.13
CA SER A 343 22.15 -10.80 11.74
C SER A 343 22.53 -11.12 10.30
N LYS A 344 22.98 -12.33 10.05
CA LYS A 344 23.31 -12.86 8.73
C LYS A 344 22.08 -13.60 8.21
N ALA A 345 21.62 -13.29 7.00
CA ALA A 345 20.52 -14.07 6.41
C ALA A 345 21.04 -15.46 5.98
N VAL A 346 20.31 -16.53 6.35
CA VAL A 346 20.64 -17.92 6.01
C VAL A 346 19.43 -18.52 5.29
N THR A 347 19.64 -19.11 4.12
CA THR A 347 18.59 -19.81 3.37
C THR A 347 18.76 -21.32 3.53
N MET A 348 17.70 -22.01 3.99
CA MET A 348 17.63 -23.47 4.09
C MET A 348 16.27 -23.96 3.62
N ASN A 349 16.26 -25.01 2.79
CA ASN A 349 15.04 -25.61 2.23
C ASN A 349 14.11 -24.58 1.56
N GLY A 350 14.69 -23.57 0.88
CA GLY A 350 13.94 -22.51 0.19
C GLY A 350 13.37 -21.42 1.10
N VAL A 351 13.61 -21.45 2.40
CA VAL A 351 13.18 -20.45 3.38
C VAL A 351 14.39 -19.62 3.82
N THR A 352 14.24 -18.30 3.80
CA THR A 352 15.27 -17.37 4.29
C THR A 352 14.96 -16.98 5.73
N TYR A 353 15.94 -17.08 6.60
CA TYR A 353 15.86 -16.83 8.04
C TYR A 353 16.70 -15.61 8.40
N ALA A 354 16.21 -14.79 9.31
CA ALA A 354 17.06 -13.83 10.01
C ALA A 354 17.85 -14.56 11.09
N ASP A 355 19.16 -14.77 10.89
CA ASP A 355 20.00 -15.58 11.77
C ASP A 355 20.42 -14.81 13.03
N HIS A 356 19.76 -15.08 14.14
CA HIS A 356 20.09 -14.61 15.49
C HIS A 356 20.87 -15.68 16.29
N GLY A 357 21.56 -16.57 15.58
CA GLY A 357 22.50 -17.51 16.13
C GLY A 357 21.99 -18.94 16.28
N THR A 358 22.93 -19.83 16.53
CA THR A 358 22.68 -21.24 16.83
C THR A 358 22.98 -21.51 18.30
N LYS A 359 22.04 -22.11 19.01
CA LYS A 359 22.21 -22.56 20.38
C LYS A 359 22.37 -24.10 20.42
N ASP A 360 23.45 -24.56 21.04
CA ASP A 360 23.60 -25.95 21.34
C ASP A 360 22.80 -26.32 22.61
N VAL A 361 21.78 -27.17 22.43
CA VAL A 361 20.86 -27.56 23.50
C VAL A 361 20.96 -29.03 23.89
N ARG A 362 21.98 -29.75 23.41
CA ARG A 362 22.16 -31.21 23.64
C ARG A 362 22.19 -31.63 25.11
N LYS A 363 22.55 -30.70 26.01
CA LYS A 363 22.60 -30.92 27.45
C LYS A 363 21.47 -30.20 28.20
N LEU A 364 20.51 -29.62 27.51
CA LEU A 364 19.43 -28.86 28.11
C LEU A 364 18.11 -29.65 28.03
N SER A 365 17.29 -29.54 29.07
CA SER A 365 15.90 -30.00 29.06
C SER A 365 14.90 -28.84 28.86
N LYS A 366 15.36 -27.58 29.03
CA LYS A 366 14.56 -26.37 28.93
C LYS A 366 15.38 -25.24 28.30
N LEU A 367 14.74 -24.41 27.47
CA LEU A 367 15.35 -23.25 26.84
C LEU A 367 14.33 -22.09 26.82
N GLU A 368 14.80 -20.87 27.07
CA GLU A 368 14.07 -19.65 26.76
C GLU A 368 14.37 -19.22 25.33
N LEU A 369 13.32 -18.91 24.57
CA LEU A 369 13.34 -18.46 23.20
C LEU A 369 12.63 -17.12 23.11
N GLU A 370 13.28 -16.10 22.59
CA GLU A 370 12.64 -14.80 22.30
C GLU A 370 11.81 -14.90 21.02
N ALA A 371 10.61 -14.35 21.05
CA ALA A 371 9.79 -14.05 19.89
C ALA A 371 9.64 -12.52 19.83
N ASP A 372 10.54 -11.87 19.12
CA ASP A 372 10.56 -10.42 18.97
C ASP A 372 10.13 -10.03 17.55
N ASP A 373 10.10 -8.73 17.21
CA ASP A 373 9.66 -8.26 15.91
C ASP A 373 10.46 -8.94 14.78
N TYR A 374 9.78 -9.91 14.14
CA TYR A 374 10.18 -10.64 12.94
C TYR A 374 11.33 -11.66 13.09
N TYR A 375 11.70 -12.09 14.32
CA TYR A 375 12.66 -13.17 14.50
C TYR A 375 12.38 -14.04 15.74
N PHE A 376 13.01 -15.24 15.76
CA PHE A 376 13.19 -16.04 16.95
C PHE A 376 14.66 -16.02 17.36
N GLY A 377 14.92 -15.73 18.62
CA GLY A 377 16.28 -15.68 19.17
C GLY A 377 16.48 -16.73 20.29
N PRO A 378 17.38 -17.72 20.10
CA PRO A 378 18.18 -18.04 18.91
C PRO A 378 17.36 -18.67 17.77
N THR A 379 17.79 -18.45 16.52
CA THR A 379 17.10 -18.95 15.32
C THR A 379 17.24 -20.45 15.15
N PHE A 380 18.40 -21.02 15.48
CA PHE A 380 18.69 -22.42 15.28
C PHE A 380 19.01 -23.12 16.61
N LEU A 381 18.36 -24.24 16.82
CA LEU A 381 18.61 -25.11 18.00
C LEU A 381 19.27 -26.42 17.54
N ARG A 382 20.44 -26.73 18.11
CA ARG A 382 21.15 -27.98 17.82
C ARG A 382 20.95 -28.96 18.99
N GLY A 383 20.26 -30.08 18.75
CA GLY A 383 19.94 -31.08 19.73
C GLY A 383 20.39 -32.50 19.31
N ASN A 384 20.21 -33.48 20.18
CA ASN A 384 20.41 -34.89 19.86
C ASN A 384 19.18 -35.47 19.14
N PRO A 385 19.34 -36.53 18.31
CA PRO A 385 18.21 -37.25 17.75
C PRO A 385 17.22 -37.71 18.83
N GLY A 386 15.91 -37.38 18.63
CA GLY A 386 14.85 -37.74 19.57
C GLY A 386 14.87 -37.00 20.92
N GLN A 387 15.75 -36.02 21.10
CA GLN A 387 15.80 -35.23 22.33
C GLN A 387 14.50 -34.47 22.54
N LYS A 388 13.95 -34.53 23.74
CA LYS A 388 12.84 -33.69 24.19
C LYS A 388 13.39 -32.41 24.82
N LEU A 389 12.80 -31.28 24.46
CA LEU A 389 13.16 -29.96 24.98
C LEU A 389 11.90 -29.16 25.25
N THR A 390 11.79 -28.55 26.42
CA THR A 390 10.75 -27.59 26.75
C THR A 390 11.19 -26.19 26.34
N LEU A 391 10.45 -25.56 25.42
CA LEU A 391 10.65 -24.18 25.02
C LEU A 391 9.75 -23.27 25.86
N MET A 392 10.33 -22.26 26.49
CA MET A 392 9.64 -21.12 27.09
C MET A 392 9.81 -19.97 26.09
N ILE A 393 8.73 -19.57 25.40
CA ILE A 393 8.81 -18.53 24.38
C ILE A 393 8.22 -17.27 24.95
N GLU A 394 9.02 -16.20 24.98
CA GLU A 394 8.66 -14.90 25.47
C GLU A 394 8.47 -13.91 24.31
N ASN A 395 7.38 -13.20 24.32
CA ASN A 395 7.07 -12.11 23.41
C ASN A 395 7.16 -10.78 24.17
N GLU A 396 8.24 -10.04 23.97
CA GLU A 396 8.47 -8.76 24.66
C GLU A 396 7.89 -7.55 23.93
N VAL A 397 7.26 -7.74 22.74
CA VAL A 397 6.71 -6.68 21.94
C VAL A 397 5.18 -6.60 22.03
N ALA A 398 4.59 -5.55 21.47
CA ALA A 398 3.13 -5.36 21.45
C ALA A 398 2.44 -6.13 20.31
N THR A 399 3.21 -6.80 19.45
CA THR A 399 2.71 -7.55 18.30
C THR A 399 2.37 -8.99 18.70
N LEU A 400 1.25 -9.52 18.22
CA LEU A 400 0.91 -10.93 18.39
C LEU A 400 1.86 -11.79 17.55
N HIS A 401 2.53 -12.75 18.18
CA HIS A 401 3.33 -13.75 17.51
C HIS A 401 2.68 -15.14 17.57
N ASN A 402 3.30 -16.08 16.90
CA ASN A 402 2.87 -17.47 16.87
C ASN A 402 4.10 -18.35 16.66
N ILE A 403 4.05 -19.59 17.12
CA ILE A 403 4.98 -20.62 16.72
C ILE A 403 4.21 -21.77 16.08
N THR A 404 4.50 -22.03 14.80
CA THR A 404 3.97 -23.15 14.04
C THR A 404 5.11 -24.12 13.70
N ILE A 405 4.96 -25.39 14.07
CA ILE A 405 5.90 -26.48 13.76
C ILE A 405 5.11 -27.60 13.09
N PRO A 406 4.90 -27.57 11.76
CA PRO A 406 3.99 -28.49 11.08
C PRO A 406 4.36 -29.96 11.29
N ALA A 407 5.65 -30.27 11.30
CA ALA A 407 6.14 -31.64 11.51
C ALA A 407 5.83 -32.22 12.90
N LEU A 408 5.48 -31.37 13.87
CA LEU A 408 5.12 -31.75 15.25
C LEU A 408 3.64 -31.48 15.56
N GLY A 409 2.86 -31.00 14.60
CA GLY A 409 1.45 -30.64 14.79
C GLY A 409 1.24 -29.47 15.75
N ILE A 410 2.22 -28.59 15.90
CA ILE A 410 2.18 -27.45 16.83
C ILE A 410 1.76 -26.19 16.06
N ASP A 411 0.74 -25.49 16.56
CA ASP A 411 0.31 -24.14 16.15
C ASP A 411 -0.14 -23.39 17.42
N LYS A 412 0.71 -22.53 17.96
CA LYS A 412 0.48 -21.86 19.24
C LYS A 412 0.71 -20.36 19.13
N ASP A 413 -0.33 -19.58 19.43
CA ASP A 413 -0.24 -18.11 19.51
C ASP A 413 0.50 -17.69 20.79
N ILE A 414 1.36 -16.64 20.66
CA ILE A 414 2.16 -16.04 21.73
C ILE A 414 1.64 -14.62 21.90
N PRO A 415 0.84 -14.34 22.95
CA PRO A 415 0.21 -13.05 23.11
C PRO A 415 1.23 -11.92 23.28
N PRO A 416 0.87 -10.67 22.93
CA PRO A 416 1.70 -9.50 23.20
C PRO A 416 2.12 -9.43 24.67
N LYS A 417 3.40 -9.14 24.94
CA LYS A 417 3.98 -9.08 26.29
C LYS A 417 3.76 -10.35 27.12
N GLY A 418 3.54 -11.48 26.45
CA GLY A 418 3.19 -12.75 27.08
C GLY A 418 4.22 -13.84 26.86
N LYS A 419 4.00 -14.96 27.59
CA LYS A 419 4.87 -16.17 27.50
C LYS A 419 4.02 -17.40 27.23
N VAL A 420 4.57 -18.32 26.43
CA VAL A 420 4.00 -19.64 26.24
C VAL A 420 5.04 -20.72 26.45
N GLN A 421 4.58 -21.88 26.95
CA GLN A 421 5.41 -23.07 27.10
C GLN A 421 4.93 -24.15 26.14
N LEU A 422 5.87 -24.85 25.50
CA LEU A 422 5.57 -26.02 24.69
C LEU A 422 6.75 -26.99 24.68
N ASP A 423 6.45 -28.26 24.47
CA ASP A 423 7.45 -29.32 24.37
C ASP A 423 7.67 -29.65 22.90
N VAL A 424 8.93 -29.70 22.49
CA VAL A 424 9.36 -30.14 21.16
C VAL A 424 10.22 -31.39 21.24
N THR A 425 10.15 -32.18 20.17
CA THR A 425 11.05 -33.34 20.01
C THR A 425 11.90 -33.11 18.77
N PHE A 426 13.23 -33.25 18.94
CA PHE A 426 14.14 -33.16 17.81
C PHE A 426 13.94 -34.33 16.84
N PRO A 427 14.09 -34.13 15.52
CA PRO A 427 13.96 -35.23 14.56
C PRO A 427 15.02 -36.30 14.78
N ALA A 428 14.77 -37.51 14.28
CA ALA A 428 15.77 -38.59 14.31
C ALA A 428 17.01 -38.24 13.48
N SER A 429 16.84 -37.48 12.41
CA SER A 429 17.90 -36.89 11.58
C SER A 429 17.41 -35.65 10.85
N GLY A 430 18.33 -34.77 10.44
CA GLY A 430 18.03 -33.61 9.61
C GLY A 430 17.49 -32.42 10.38
N VAL A 431 16.49 -31.71 9.79
CA VAL A 431 16.03 -30.40 10.22
C VAL A 431 14.50 -30.35 10.24
N VAL A 432 13.93 -29.89 11.36
CA VAL A 432 12.50 -29.52 11.48
C VAL A 432 12.42 -28.02 11.63
N THR A 433 11.71 -27.37 10.72
CA THR A 433 11.53 -25.92 10.71
C THR A 433 10.34 -25.50 11.57
N PHE A 434 10.45 -24.32 12.16
CA PHE A 434 9.34 -23.60 12.78
C PHE A 434 9.27 -22.17 12.26
N SER A 435 8.09 -21.58 12.30
CA SER A 435 7.87 -20.20 11.86
C SER A 435 6.72 -19.55 12.61
N CYS A 436 6.67 -18.23 12.61
CA CYS A 436 5.47 -17.50 12.98
C CYS A 436 4.50 -17.49 11.79
N LYS A 437 3.28 -17.99 11.94
CA LYS A 437 2.27 -17.99 10.85
C LYS A 437 1.94 -16.58 10.36
N PHE A 438 2.12 -15.58 11.22
CA PHE A 438 1.88 -14.17 10.88
C PHE A 438 3.09 -13.49 10.22
N HIS A 439 4.32 -13.88 10.61
CA HIS A 439 5.57 -13.19 10.23
C HIS A 439 6.60 -14.11 9.56
N GLY A 440 6.27 -15.38 9.34
CA GLY A 440 7.15 -16.34 8.64
C GLY A 440 7.65 -15.83 7.29
N PRO A 441 6.77 -15.26 6.42
CA PRO A 441 7.20 -14.65 5.17
C PRO A 441 8.16 -13.47 5.32
N LEU A 442 8.22 -12.86 6.51
CA LEU A 442 9.12 -11.76 6.86
C LEU A 442 10.46 -12.24 7.45
N GLY A 443 10.69 -13.56 7.48
CA GLY A 443 11.92 -14.16 8.01
C GLY A 443 11.81 -14.63 9.47
N MET A 444 10.67 -14.44 10.15
CA MET A 444 10.45 -14.97 11.50
C MET A 444 10.27 -16.47 11.48
N ALA A 445 11.38 -17.16 11.37
CA ALA A 445 11.46 -18.60 11.31
C ALA A 445 12.72 -19.12 12.00
N GLY A 446 12.74 -20.40 12.30
CA GLY A 446 13.88 -21.07 12.91
C GLY A 446 13.88 -22.58 12.64
N ALA A 447 14.83 -23.29 13.21
CA ALA A 447 14.90 -24.72 13.00
C ALA A 447 15.51 -25.50 14.18
N LEU A 448 14.95 -26.68 14.42
CA LEU A 448 15.52 -27.75 15.25
C LEU A 448 16.42 -28.58 14.35
N LYS A 449 17.71 -28.66 14.66
CA LYS A 449 18.72 -29.41 13.89
C LYS A 449 19.32 -30.54 14.75
N THR A 450 19.39 -31.73 14.18
CA THR A 450 20.19 -32.79 14.80
C THR A 450 21.60 -32.75 14.26
N THR A 451 22.57 -33.08 15.11
CA THR A 451 23.94 -33.31 14.66
C THR A 451 24.03 -34.69 14.03
N GLU A 452 24.63 -34.76 12.86
CA GLU A 452 25.21 -36.00 12.38
C GLU A 452 26.42 -36.38 13.25
#